data_4d414c5cc2f3dd99b42f541c3cdde864
#
_entry.id   4d414c5cc2f3dd99b42f541c3cdde864
#
_cell.length_a   1.000
_cell.length_b   1.000
_cell.length_c   1.000
_cell.angle_alpha   90.00
_cell.angle_beta   90.00
_cell.angle_gamma   90.00
#
_symmetry.space_group_name_H-M   'P 1'
#
loop_
_entity.id
_entity.type
_entity.pdbx_description
1 polymer ?
#
loop_
_entity_poly.entity_id
_entity_poly.type
_entity_poly.pdbx_seq_one_letter_code
_entity_poly.pdbx_strand_id
1 'polypeptide(L)'
;MRSLRCILFLLTSCLSMIELYAQGLQFYGYEKRIDERASYQVFEDDKLPDFSDEISVAFEYSAQELTSPGYILFLKDKKNTKAYNLTYLYNHFTGISSFMFSEDGKKIYHTTDFKGNDIKCKWTPISLRIHPKLNQADIRIGNDSVQIKDIGLQDEFFSPQLYFGMCDYILEIASFSIRNLSVSNGKKTWRMPLNESHSEEVHDAEGNIIGHVKNPVWLINQSYYWEPCFNYSSASPAGFVFDKRHQKMFIYNEDSLITYNWYTKESTAKPYFNSPTINLRLGMNFLDEETSNVYAYELTEGKMISRLSTLTTEWEEIKNDASAPYLYAHHHCGFYHPAKKKLLIFGGYGNRSYSDMFLSYDIGLNR
;
A
#
# COMPACT_ATOMS: atom_id res chain seq x y z
N MET A 1 36.42 -9.20 -23.73
CA MET A 1 35.50 -10.20 -23.18
C MET A 1 35.21 -10.02 -21.66
N ARG A 2 36.13 -9.53 -20.84
CA ARG A 2 35.85 -9.24 -19.40
C ARG A 2 34.91 -8.05 -19.18
N SER A 3 35.01 -6.99 -19.96
CA SER A 3 34.13 -5.79 -19.82
C SER A 3 32.67 -6.07 -20.20
N LEU A 4 32.40 -6.96 -21.16
CA LEU A 4 31.02 -7.29 -21.56
C LEU A 4 30.29 -8.12 -20.51
N ARG A 5 31.00 -8.94 -19.73
CA ARG A 5 30.44 -9.71 -18.62
C ARG A 5 30.06 -8.81 -17.41
N CYS A 6 30.87 -7.78 -17.15
CA CYS A 6 30.54 -6.82 -16.10
C CYS A 6 29.31 -5.95 -16.44
N ILE A 7 29.14 -5.57 -17.71
CA ILE A 7 27.97 -4.81 -18.17
C ILE A 7 26.71 -5.69 -18.12
N LEU A 8 26.81 -6.96 -18.50
CA LEU A 8 25.69 -7.90 -18.42
C LEU A 8 25.27 -8.17 -16.95
N PHE A 9 26.23 -8.25 -16.03
CA PHE A 9 25.98 -8.45 -14.60
C PHE A 9 25.37 -7.21 -13.97
N LEU A 10 25.78 -5.99 -14.37
CA LEU A 10 25.17 -4.72 -13.95
C LEU A 10 23.74 -4.56 -14.51
N LEU A 11 23.50 -4.94 -15.76
CA LEU A 11 22.16 -4.94 -16.35
C LEU A 11 21.21 -5.95 -15.68
N THR A 12 21.69 -7.14 -15.34
CA THR A 12 20.88 -8.14 -14.62
C THR A 12 20.63 -7.73 -13.16
N SER A 13 21.59 -7.07 -12.49
CA SER A 13 21.36 -6.55 -11.13
C SER A 13 20.45 -5.30 -11.11
N CYS A 14 20.45 -4.48 -12.16
CA CYS A 14 19.47 -3.37 -12.28
C CYS A 14 18.05 -3.86 -12.61
N LEU A 15 17.91 -4.97 -13.33
CA LEU A 15 16.61 -5.59 -13.60
C LEU A 15 16.01 -6.29 -12.37
N SER A 16 16.82 -6.68 -11.39
CA SER A 16 16.34 -7.26 -10.12
C SER A 16 15.93 -6.21 -9.08
N MET A 17 16.13 -4.93 -9.36
CA MET A 17 15.64 -3.81 -8.55
C MET A 17 14.36 -3.15 -9.10
N ILE A 18 13.60 -3.83 -9.95
CA ILE A 18 12.20 -3.50 -10.09
C ILE A 18 11.57 -4.01 -8.79
N GLU A 19 11.57 -3.17 -7.77
CA GLU A 19 10.66 -3.35 -6.64
C GLU A 19 9.27 -3.47 -7.26
N LEU A 20 8.75 -4.67 -7.29
CA LEU A 20 7.37 -4.94 -7.58
C LEU A 20 6.58 -4.14 -6.54
N TYR A 21 6.13 -2.96 -6.93
CA TYR A 21 5.22 -2.16 -6.14
C TYR A 21 4.07 -3.07 -5.76
N ALA A 22 3.92 -3.27 -4.48
CA ALA A 22 3.01 -4.22 -3.92
C ALA A 22 1.59 -3.77 -4.19
N GLN A 23 1.06 -4.22 -5.28
CA GLN A 23 -0.35 -4.24 -5.58
C GLN A 23 -0.96 -5.43 -4.85
N GLY A 24 -2.24 -5.56 -4.86
CA GLY A 24 -2.95 -6.64 -4.20
C GLY A 24 -4.45 -6.44 -4.28
N LEU A 25 -5.17 -7.41 -3.79
CA LEU A 25 -6.62 -7.38 -3.68
C LEU A 25 -7.02 -7.32 -2.20
N GLN A 26 -7.82 -6.33 -1.85
CA GLN A 26 -8.33 -6.10 -0.50
C GLN A 26 -9.72 -6.70 -0.32
N PHE A 27 -9.92 -7.37 0.81
CA PHE A 27 -11.19 -7.89 1.28
C PHE A 27 -11.58 -7.16 2.56
N TYR A 28 -12.86 -6.77 2.66
CA TYR A 28 -13.43 -6.17 3.85
C TYR A 28 -14.48 -7.10 4.46
N GLY A 29 -14.36 -7.37 5.74
CA GLY A 29 -15.31 -8.13 6.51
C GLY A 29 -16.50 -7.29 6.98
N TYR A 30 -16.55 -7.01 8.26
CA TYR A 30 -17.64 -6.26 8.89
C TYR A 30 -17.69 -4.77 8.53
N GLU A 31 -16.62 -4.23 7.96
CA GLU A 31 -16.54 -2.83 7.55
C GLU A 31 -17.40 -2.53 6.30
N LYS A 32 -17.78 -3.57 5.58
CA LYS A 32 -18.63 -3.48 4.39
C LYS A 32 -19.92 -4.25 4.58
N ARG A 33 -20.99 -3.75 3.94
CA ARG A 33 -22.24 -4.51 3.82
C ARG A 33 -22.00 -5.80 3.03
N ILE A 34 -22.79 -6.82 3.28
CA ILE A 34 -22.63 -8.14 2.65
C ILE A 34 -22.63 -8.05 1.12
N ASP A 35 -23.50 -7.24 0.54
CA ASP A 35 -23.63 -7.04 -0.90
C ASP A 35 -22.45 -6.28 -1.55
N GLU A 36 -21.64 -5.59 -0.72
CA GLU A 36 -20.46 -4.82 -1.12
C GLU A 36 -19.13 -5.57 -0.87
N ARG A 37 -19.18 -6.74 -0.21
CA ARG A 37 -17.97 -7.52 0.10
C ARG A 37 -17.37 -8.13 -1.15
N ALA A 38 -16.04 -8.17 -1.20
CA ALA A 38 -15.33 -8.78 -2.33
C ALA A 38 -15.44 -10.31 -2.31
N SER A 39 -15.57 -10.89 -3.50
CA SER A 39 -15.54 -12.32 -3.74
C SER A 39 -14.65 -12.62 -4.93
N TYR A 40 -13.60 -13.40 -4.74
CA TYR A 40 -12.68 -13.78 -5.79
C TYR A 40 -12.76 -15.28 -6.07
N GLN A 41 -13.28 -15.63 -7.23
CA GLN A 41 -13.23 -16.99 -7.78
C GLN A 41 -11.97 -17.11 -8.65
N VAL A 42 -11.04 -17.98 -8.24
CA VAL A 42 -9.69 -18.04 -8.84
C VAL A 42 -9.72 -18.58 -10.26
N PHE A 43 -10.56 -19.56 -10.56
CA PHE A 43 -10.76 -20.09 -11.90
C PHE A 43 -12.22 -20.00 -12.28
N GLU A 44 -12.51 -19.68 -13.53
CA GLU A 44 -13.85 -19.86 -14.07
C GLU A 44 -14.21 -21.35 -14.11
N ASP A 45 -15.50 -21.63 -14.05
CA ASP A 45 -16.01 -23.00 -13.92
C ASP A 45 -15.60 -23.94 -15.06
N ASP A 46 -15.51 -23.40 -16.26
CA ASP A 46 -15.12 -24.11 -17.49
C ASP A 46 -13.59 -24.21 -17.67
N LYS A 47 -12.83 -23.42 -16.88
CA LYS A 47 -11.36 -23.36 -16.91
C LYS A 47 -10.72 -23.99 -15.67
N LEU A 48 -11.52 -24.63 -14.80
CA LEU A 48 -11.02 -25.25 -13.57
C LEU A 48 -10.00 -26.36 -13.90
N PRO A 49 -8.75 -26.25 -13.43
CA PRO A 49 -7.76 -27.29 -13.63
C PRO A 49 -8.12 -28.59 -12.88
N ASP A 50 -7.57 -29.70 -13.35
CA ASP A 50 -7.63 -30.96 -12.61
C ASP A 50 -6.63 -30.92 -11.44
N PHE A 51 -7.12 -30.96 -10.22
CA PHE A 51 -6.38 -30.98 -8.97
C PHE A 51 -6.36 -32.35 -8.28
N SER A 52 -6.76 -33.41 -8.95
CA SER A 52 -6.90 -34.74 -8.35
C SER A 52 -5.59 -35.32 -7.77
N ASP A 53 -4.43 -34.89 -8.26
CA ASP A 53 -3.12 -35.31 -7.76
C ASP A 53 -2.59 -34.40 -6.65
N GLU A 54 -2.68 -33.11 -6.86
CA GLU A 54 -2.19 -32.08 -5.94
C GLU A 54 -2.94 -30.77 -6.18
N ILE A 55 -3.20 -30.04 -5.11
CA ILE A 55 -3.50 -28.62 -5.16
C ILE A 55 -2.57 -27.87 -4.22
N SER A 56 -1.85 -26.89 -4.75
CA SER A 56 -1.00 -25.99 -3.98
C SER A 56 -1.42 -24.55 -4.21
N VAL A 57 -1.68 -23.82 -3.14
CA VAL A 57 -2.05 -22.41 -3.14
C VAL A 57 -1.03 -21.67 -2.29
N ALA A 58 -0.37 -20.68 -2.84
CA ALA A 58 0.57 -19.83 -2.11
C ALA A 58 0.29 -18.36 -2.41
N PHE A 59 0.31 -17.51 -1.40
CA PHE A 59 0.07 -16.08 -1.49
C PHE A 59 0.72 -15.34 -0.32
N GLU A 60 0.82 -14.03 -0.42
CA GLU A 60 1.15 -13.17 0.70
C GLU A 60 -0.13 -12.57 1.26
N TYR A 61 -0.29 -12.67 2.56
CA TYR A 61 -1.43 -12.19 3.34
C TYR A 61 -1.02 -10.98 4.17
N SER A 62 -1.92 -10.00 4.30
CA SER A 62 -1.75 -8.90 5.25
C SER A 62 -3.08 -8.62 5.95
N ALA A 63 -3.08 -8.67 7.29
CA ALA A 63 -4.23 -8.26 8.09
C ALA A 63 -4.35 -6.74 8.09
N GLN A 64 -5.48 -6.21 7.62
CA GLN A 64 -5.79 -4.79 7.68
C GLN A 64 -6.29 -4.40 9.05
N GLU A 65 -7.31 -5.10 9.51
CA GLU A 65 -7.93 -4.93 10.81
C GLU A 65 -7.93 -6.26 11.55
N LEU A 66 -7.31 -6.29 12.73
CA LEU A 66 -7.19 -7.52 13.52
C LEU A 66 -8.53 -8.04 14.02
N THR A 67 -9.48 -7.14 14.22
CA THR A 67 -10.76 -7.43 14.89
C THR A 67 -11.82 -8.03 14.01
N SER A 68 -11.56 -8.18 12.72
CA SER A 68 -12.48 -8.79 11.75
C SER A 68 -12.12 -10.26 11.51
N PRO A 69 -12.70 -11.21 12.26
CA PRO A 69 -12.50 -12.64 12.04
C PRO A 69 -13.29 -13.12 10.83
N GLY A 70 -12.91 -14.27 10.29
CA GLY A 70 -13.68 -14.92 9.24
C GLY A 70 -12.83 -15.71 8.25
N TYR A 71 -13.46 -16.08 7.16
CA TYR A 71 -12.84 -16.88 6.10
C TYR A 71 -11.85 -16.05 5.28
N ILE A 72 -10.72 -16.68 4.93
CA ILE A 72 -9.70 -16.14 4.02
C ILE A 72 -9.76 -16.88 2.69
N LEU A 73 -9.57 -18.21 2.73
CA LEU A 73 -9.54 -19.12 1.59
C LEU A 73 -10.56 -20.24 1.79
N PHE A 74 -11.31 -20.54 0.75
CA PHE A 74 -12.29 -21.61 0.74
C PHE A 74 -12.08 -22.50 -0.49
N LEU A 75 -11.96 -23.80 -0.25
CA LEU A 75 -11.73 -24.84 -1.24
C LEU A 75 -12.94 -25.76 -1.24
N LYS A 76 -13.77 -25.72 -2.29
CA LYS A 76 -15.02 -26.46 -2.35
C LYS A 76 -15.04 -27.37 -3.56
N ASP A 77 -15.15 -28.67 -3.35
CA ASP A 77 -15.41 -29.60 -4.43
C ASP A 77 -16.89 -29.54 -4.83
N LYS A 78 -17.16 -29.37 -6.11
CA LYS A 78 -18.53 -29.31 -6.64
C LYS A 78 -19.23 -30.67 -6.71
N LYS A 79 -18.49 -31.77 -6.75
CA LYS A 79 -19.03 -33.12 -6.92
C LYS A 79 -19.34 -33.79 -5.61
N ASN A 80 -18.67 -33.45 -4.55
CA ASN A 80 -18.88 -33.98 -3.22
C ASN A 80 -19.03 -32.82 -2.21
N THR A 81 -19.46 -33.16 -1.02
CA THR A 81 -19.71 -32.18 0.05
C THR A 81 -18.45 -31.80 0.81
N LYS A 82 -17.28 -32.17 0.30
CA LYS A 82 -15.99 -31.82 0.94
C LYS A 82 -15.61 -30.38 0.65
N ALA A 83 -15.31 -29.69 1.72
CA ALA A 83 -14.77 -28.35 1.64
C ALA A 83 -13.72 -28.14 2.73
N TYR A 84 -12.67 -27.40 2.42
CA TYR A 84 -11.64 -26.99 3.37
C TYR A 84 -11.53 -25.49 3.37
N ASN A 85 -11.15 -24.94 4.51
CA ASN A 85 -11.00 -23.50 4.64
C ASN A 85 -9.75 -23.14 5.45
N LEU A 86 -9.28 -21.94 5.19
CA LEU A 86 -8.37 -21.20 6.05
C LEU A 86 -9.14 -20.01 6.61
N THR A 87 -9.27 -19.96 7.93
CA THR A 87 -9.96 -18.89 8.64
C THR A 87 -9.01 -18.13 9.56
N TYR A 88 -9.40 -16.92 9.90
CA TYR A 88 -8.68 -16.03 10.80
C TYR A 88 -9.57 -15.68 12.00
N LEU A 89 -8.97 -15.67 13.19
CA LEU A 89 -9.60 -15.25 14.43
C LEU A 89 -8.64 -14.37 15.24
N TYR A 90 -9.14 -13.32 15.85
CA TYR A 90 -8.41 -12.49 16.81
C TYR A 90 -9.02 -12.57 18.20
N ASN A 91 -8.21 -12.87 19.17
CA ASN A 91 -8.62 -12.89 20.58
C ASN A 91 -8.22 -11.58 21.26
N HIS A 92 -9.20 -10.73 21.53
CA HIS A 92 -9.01 -9.41 22.16
C HIS A 92 -8.39 -9.47 23.57
N PHE A 93 -8.64 -10.56 24.31
CA PHE A 93 -8.15 -10.69 25.68
C PHE A 93 -6.68 -11.07 25.74
N THR A 94 -6.21 -11.85 24.78
CA THR A 94 -4.83 -12.33 24.73
C THR A 94 -3.96 -11.57 23.73
N GLY A 95 -4.58 -10.81 22.79
CA GLY A 95 -3.89 -10.16 21.68
C GLY A 95 -3.33 -11.14 20.65
N ILE A 96 -3.86 -12.39 20.62
CA ILE A 96 -3.41 -13.45 19.72
C ILE A 96 -4.28 -13.48 18.48
N SER A 97 -3.64 -13.57 17.33
CA SER A 97 -4.21 -13.83 16.02
C SER A 97 -4.00 -15.29 15.65
N SER A 98 -5.04 -16.01 15.33
CA SER A 98 -5.01 -17.44 15.03
C SER A 98 -5.45 -17.70 13.58
N PHE A 99 -4.67 -18.46 12.83
CA PHE A 99 -5.06 -19.02 11.55
C PHE A 99 -5.43 -20.48 11.74
N MET A 100 -6.61 -20.86 11.27
CA MET A 100 -7.12 -22.21 11.43
C MET A 100 -7.38 -22.87 10.09
N PHE A 101 -6.83 -24.05 9.86
CA PHE A 101 -7.15 -24.91 8.74
C PHE A 101 -8.16 -25.97 9.17
N SER A 102 -9.28 -26.07 8.44
CA SER A 102 -10.43 -26.89 8.84
C SER A 102 -11.06 -27.59 7.64
N GLU A 103 -11.69 -28.75 7.89
CA GLU A 103 -12.81 -29.22 7.06
C GLU A 103 -14.04 -28.43 7.47
N ASP A 104 -14.70 -27.80 6.50
CA ASP A 104 -15.77 -26.84 6.75
C ASP A 104 -16.94 -27.46 7.53
N GLY A 105 -17.33 -26.78 8.60
CA GLY A 105 -18.42 -27.24 9.49
C GLY A 105 -18.14 -28.52 10.28
N LYS A 106 -16.91 -29.08 10.24
CA LYS A 106 -16.61 -30.35 10.90
C LYS A 106 -15.43 -30.30 11.86
N LYS A 107 -14.23 -30.18 11.36
CA LYS A 107 -13.02 -30.40 12.18
C LYS A 107 -11.94 -29.38 11.88
N ILE A 108 -11.38 -28.79 12.92
CA ILE A 108 -10.14 -28.01 12.84
C ILE A 108 -8.98 -29.01 12.87
N TYR A 109 -8.12 -28.96 11.85
CA TYR A 109 -6.95 -29.83 11.76
C TYR A 109 -5.71 -29.18 12.36
N HIS A 110 -5.59 -27.86 12.23
CA HIS A 110 -4.42 -27.13 12.72
C HIS A 110 -4.75 -25.67 13.02
N THR A 111 -4.05 -25.13 14.02
CA THR A 111 -4.09 -23.71 14.38
C THR A 111 -2.66 -23.19 14.51
N THR A 112 -2.37 -22.06 13.87
CA THR A 112 -1.10 -21.33 14.04
C THR A 112 -1.39 -19.98 14.66
N ASP A 113 -0.70 -19.66 15.77
CA ASP A 113 -0.91 -18.46 16.56
C ASP A 113 0.21 -17.44 16.39
N PHE A 114 -0.16 -16.18 16.31
CA PHE A 114 0.75 -15.03 16.24
C PHE A 114 0.33 -13.94 17.23
N LYS A 115 1.27 -13.14 17.67
CA LYS A 115 0.91 -11.87 18.31
C LYS A 115 0.31 -10.93 17.24
N GLY A 116 -0.80 -10.25 17.57
CA GLY A 116 -1.52 -9.44 16.60
C GLY A 116 -0.64 -8.43 15.84
N ASN A 117 0.27 -7.74 16.54
CA ASN A 117 1.20 -6.78 15.94
C ASN A 117 2.24 -7.39 15.00
N ASP A 118 2.42 -8.71 15.02
CA ASP A 118 3.40 -9.37 14.13
C ASP A 118 2.86 -9.54 12.71
N ILE A 119 1.52 -9.51 12.53
CA ILE A 119 0.86 -9.70 11.25
C ILE A 119 0.09 -8.48 10.76
N LYS A 120 -0.25 -7.52 11.64
CA LYS A 120 -1.01 -6.31 11.26
C LYS A 120 -0.22 -5.48 10.26
N CYS A 121 -0.83 -5.20 9.11
CA CYS A 121 -0.24 -4.43 8.01
C CYS A 121 1.14 -4.94 7.54
N LYS A 122 1.43 -6.23 7.74
CA LYS A 122 2.66 -6.87 7.27
C LYS A 122 2.31 -8.00 6.30
N TRP A 123 3.09 -8.12 5.25
CA TRP A 123 2.94 -9.22 4.32
C TRP A 123 3.54 -10.50 4.90
N THR A 124 2.68 -11.48 5.14
CA THR A 124 3.03 -12.79 5.71
C THR A 124 2.82 -13.84 4.63
N PRO A 125 3.84 -14.61 4.23
CA PRO A 125 3.68 -15.67 3.26
C PRO A 125 2.84 -16.81 3.84
N ILE A 126 1.84 -17.26 3.08
CA ILE A 126 0.99 -18.40 3.40
C ILE A 126 1.04 -19.38 2.22
N SER A 127 1.18 -20.66 2.52
CA SER A 127 1.00 -21.72 1.54
C SER A 127 0.25 -22.89 2.12
N LEU A 128 -0.67 -23.43 1.31
CA LEU A 128 -1.43 -24.64 1.59
C LEU A 128 -1.26 -25.60 0.41
N ARG A 129 -0.81 -26.81 0.68
CA ARG A 129 -0.71 -27.88 -0.30
C ARG A 129 -1.50 -29.08 0.19
N ILE A 130 -2.43 -29.56 -0.62
CA ILE A 130 -3.22 -30.77 -0.35
C ILE A 130 -2.83 -31.83 -1.36
N HIS A 131 -2.57 -33.03 -0.87
CA HIS A 131 -2.32 -34.23 -1.65
C HIS A 131 -3.50 -35.20 -1.47
N PRO A 132 -4.53 -35.15 -2.34
CA PRO A 132 -5.73 -35.96 -2.14
C PRO A 132 -5.44 -37.46 -2.02
N LYS A 133 -4.59 -38.01 -2.89
CA LYS A 133 -4.22 -39.44 -2.88
C LYS A 133 -3.44 -39.87 -1.64
N LEU A 134 -2.72 -38.96 -0.99
CA LEU A 134 -1.97 -39.24 0.23
C LEU A 134 -2.79 -38.90 1.48
N ASN A 135 -3.98 -38.35 1.32
CA ASN A 135 -4.86 -37.91 2.40
C ASN A 135 -4.11 -36.99 3.40
N GLN A 136 -3.35 -36.01 2.86
CA GLN A 136 -2.55 -35.12 3.67
C GLN A 136 -2.55 -33.68 3.17
N ALA A 137 -2.26 -32.75 4.08
CA ALA A 137 -2.02 -31.35 3.77
C ALA A 137 -0.72 -30.87 4.42
N ASP A 138 0.01 -30.03 3.69
CA ASP A 138 1.15 -29.26 4.18
C ASP A 138 0.74 -27.79 4.26
N ILE A 139 0.92 -27.16 5.41
CA ILE A 139 0.57 -25.78 5.65
C ILE A 139 1.79 -25.03 6.12
N ARG A 140 2.00 -23.84 5.56
CA ARG A 140 3.01 -22.91 6.04
C ARG A 140 2.37 -21.53 6.21
N ILE A 141 2.60 -20.90 7.36
CA ILE A 141 2.18 -19.53 7.66
C ILE A 141 3.37 -18.80 8.27
N GLY A 142 3.91 -17.83 7.54
CA GLY A 142 5.18 -17.20 7.91
C GLY A 142 6.33 -18.21 7.97
N ASN A 143 6.91 -18.36 9.14
CA ASN A 143 8.00 -19.31 9.40
C ASN A 143 7.53 -20.67 9.91
N ASP A 144 6.28 -20.76 10.35
CA ASP A 144 5.72 -22.01 10.88
C ASP A 144 5.24 -22.90 9.75
N SER A 145 5.52 -24.19 9.84
CA SER A 145 5.10 -25.18 8.88
C SER A 145 4.71 -26.49 9.55
N VAL A 146 3.64 -27.10 9.06
CA VAL A 146 3.13 -28.38 9.59
C VAL A 146 2.66 -29.26 8.44
N GLN A 147 2.91 -30.57 8.56
CA GLN A 147 2.30 -31.59 7.74
C GLN A 147 1.18 -32.28 8.55
N ILE A 148 0.01 -32.33 7.96
CA ILE A 148 -1.20 -32.91 8.56
C ILE A 148 -1.54 -34.17 7.77
N LYS A 149 -1.64 -35.29 8.47
CA LYS A 149 -2.07 -36.56 7.92
C LYS A 149 -3.54 -36.80 8.25
N ASP A 150 -4.20 -37.56 7.41
CA ASP A 150 -5.59 -37.98 7.60
C ASP A 150 -6.57 -36.78 7.66
N ILE A 151 -6.61 -36.04 6.56
CA ILE A 151 -7.53 -34.90 6.39
C ILE A 151 -8.91 -35.32 5.89
N GLY A 152 -9.23 -36.64 5.85
CA GLY A 152 -10.54 -37.17 5.49
C GLY A 152 -10.78 -37.29 3.99
N LEU A 153 -9.72 -37.37 3.17
CA LEU A 153 -9.81 -37.54 1.69
C LEU A 153 -9.51 -38.99 1.23
N GLN A 154 -9.67 -39.99 2.09
CA GLN A 154 -9.41 -41.38 1.73
C GLN A 154 -10.29 -41.81 0.57
N ASP A 155 -9.63 -42.26 -0.52
CA ASP A 155 -10.24 -42.75 -1.74
C ASP A 155 -11.26 -41.81 -2.43
N GLU A 156 -11.26 -40.53 -2.06
CA GLU A 156 -12.16 -39.53 -2.67
C GLU A 156 -11.42 -38.73 -3.73
N PHE A 157 -12.10 -38.53 -4.86
CA PHE A 157 -11.67 -37.55 -5.85
C PHE A 157 -11.92 -36.15 -5.32
N PHE A 158 -10.88 -35.32 -5.24
CA PHE A 158 -10.98 -33.94 -4.78
C PHE A 158 -10.34 -32.98 -5.78
N SER A 159 -11.18 -32.20 -6.46
CA SER A 159 -10.75 -31.15 -7.40
C SER A 159 -11.57 -29.88 -7.15
N PRO A 160 -11.18 -29.10 -6.15
CA PRO A 160 -12.00 -28.01 -5.66
C PRO A 160 -11.90 -26.75 -6.50
N GLN A 161 -12.99 -25.97 -6.51
CA GLN A 161 -12.96 -24.56 -6.81
C GLN A 161 -12.35 -23.77 -5.64
N LEU A 162 -11.59 -22.72 -5.95
CA LEU A 162 -10.93 -21.87 -5.00
C LEU A 162 -11.59 -20.50 -4.91
N TYR A 163 -11.86 -20.06 -3.68
CA TYR A 163 -12.42 -18.74 -3.42
C TYR A 163 -11.62 -18.01 -2.34
N PHE A 164 -11.41 -16.72 -2.55
CA PHE A 164 -11.00 -15.80 -1.50
C PHE A 164 -12.14 -14.84 -1.18
N GLY A 165 -12.30 -14.51 0.10
CA GLY A 165 -13.38 -13.66 0.53
C GLY A 165 -14.74 -14.36 0.52
N MET A 166 -15.80 -13.63 0.15
CA MET A 166 -17.17 -14.13 0.18
C MET A 166 -17.44 -15.09 -0.97
N CYS A 167 -18.14 -16.18 -0.68
CA CYS A 167 -18.65 -17.09 -1.73
C CYS A 167 -19.84 -17.91 -1.21
N ASP A 168 -20.79 -18.22 -2.08
CA ASP A 168 -21.99 -19.02 -1.77
C ASP A 168 -22.64 -18.61 -0.43
N TYR A 169 -22.61 -19.52 0.56
CA TYR A 169 -23.12 -19.32 1.91
C TYR A 169 -22.07 -18.72 2.87
N ILE A 170 -20.80 -18.53 2.43
CA ILE A 170 -19.74 -17.92 3.23
C ILE A 170 -19.89 -16.40 3.16
N LEU A 171 -20.48 -15.81 4.19
CA LEU A 171 -20.73 -14.38 4.29
C LEU A 171 -19.77 -13.69 5.25
N GLU A 172 -19.28 -14.41 6.26
CA GLU A 172 -18.35 -13.89 7.26
C GLU A 172 -16.92 -14.08 6.81
N ILE A 173 -16.30 -13.00 6.36
CA ILE A 173 -14.92 -12.98 5.88
C ILE A 173 -14.07 -12.09 6.75
N ALA A 174 -12.79 -12.40 6.85
CA ALA A 174 -11.82 -11.54 7.52
C ALA A 174 -11.57 -10.26 6.70
N SER A 175 -11.00 -9.23 7.35
CA SER A 175 -10.50 -8.03 6.67
C SER A 175 -9.02 -8.18 6.41
N PHE A 176 -8.65 -8.41 5.14
CA PHE A 176 -7.30 -8.75 4.72
C PHE A 176 -7.01 -8.34 3.29
N SER A 177 -5.75 -8.36 2.95
CA SER A 177 -5.27 -8.23 1.56
C SER A 177 -4.47 -9.45 1.16
N ILE A 178 -4.50 -9.78 -0.12
CA ILE A 178 -3.62 -10.78 -0.73
C ILE A 178 -2.87 -10.20 -1.93
N ARG A 179 -1.67 -10.74 -2.19
CA ARG A 179 -0.89 -10.49 -3.39
C ARG A 179 -0.06 -11.70 -3.77
N ASN A 180 0.54 -11.67 -4.96
CA ASN A 180 1.46 -12.71 -5.43
C ASN A 180 0.87 -14.12 -5.32
N LEU A 181 -0.41 -14.25 -5.70
CA LEU A 181 -1.10 -15.54 -5.67
C LEU A 181 -0.49 -16.50 -6.69
N SER A 182 -0.21 -17.71 -6.24
CA SER A 182 0.26 -18.81 -7.07
C SER A 182 -0.57 -20.05 -6.78
N VAL A 183 -1.09 -20.69 -7.82
CA VAL A 183 -1.82 -21.96 -7.72
C VAL A 183 -1.16 -22.99 -8.62
N SER A 184 -1.00 -24.22 -8.11
CA SER A 184 -0.40 -25.33 -8.87
C SER A 184 -1.19 -26.62 -8.69
N ASN A 185 -1.21 -27.44 -9.74
CA ASN A 185 -1.74 -28.81 -9.69
C ASN A 185 -0.62 -29.87 -9.75
N GLY A 186 0.62 -29.48 -9.42
CA GLY A 186 1.79 -30.34 -9.52
C GLY A 186 2.40 -30.44 -10.93
N LYS A 187 1.63 -30.14 -11.98
CA LYS A 187 2.08 -30.19 -13.39
C LYS A 187 2.26 -28.79 -13.98
N LYS A 188 1.34 -27.88 -13.63
CA LYS A 188 1.33 -26.48 -14.08
C LYS A 188 1.18 -25.57 -12.89
N THR A 189 1.79 -24.40 -12.94
CA THR A 189 1.66 -23.33 -11.96
C THR A 189 1.13 -22.08 -12.65
N TRP A 190 0.06 -21.51 -12.12
CA TRP A 190 -0.51 -20.22 -12.51
C TRP A 190 -0.06 -19.19 -11.49
N ARG A 191 0.48 -18.07 -11.96
CA ARG A 191 0.92 -16.95 -11.11
C ARG A 191 0.07 -15.74 -11.41
N MET A 192 -0.68 -15.27 -10.42
CA MET A 192 -1.51 -14.08 -10.47
C MET A 192 -0.86 -13.02 -9.58
N PRO A 193 -0.22 -12.00 -10.16
CA PRO A 193 0.42 -10.92 -9.39
C PRO A 193 -0.60 -10.13 -8.56
N LEU A 194 -1.85 -10.07 -8.99
CA LEU A 194 -2.94 -9.24 -8.45
C LEU A 194 -2.58 -7.76 -8.53
N ASN A 195 -2.19 -7.34 -9.73
CA ASN A 195 -1.71 -5.99 -10.02
C ASN A 195 -2.67 -5.19 -10.91
N GLU A 196 -3.89 -5.61 -11.00
CA GLU A 196 -4.97 -4.90 -11.64
C GLU A 196 -5.26 -3.57 -10.93
N SER A 197 -5.78 -2.59 -11.66
CA SER A 197 -6.12 -1.27 -11.12
C SER A 197 -7.61 -0.96 -11.11
N HIS A 198 -8.42 -1.67 -11.92
CA HIS A 198 -9.83 -1.32 -12.12
C HIS A 198 -10.66 -2.41 -12.83
N SER A 199 -10.20 -3.64 -12.87
CA SER A 199 -10.92 -4.74 -13.54
C SER A 199 -11.61 -5.65 -12.53
N GLU A 200 -12.67 -6.34 -12.96
CA GLU A 200 -13.20 -7.52 -12.28
C GLU A 200 -12.49 -8.81 -12.72
N GLU A 201 -11.72 -8.74 -13.79
CA GLU A 201 -10.92 -9.85 -14.32
C GLU A 201 -9.55 -9.88 -13.66
N VAL A 202 -9.10 -11.09 -13.34
CA VAL A 202 -7.75 -11.36 -12.82
C VAL A 202 -6.94 -12.07 -13.88
N HIS A 203 -5.73 -11.58 -14.12
CA HIS A 203 -4.82 -12.11 -15.11
C HIS A 203 -3.65 -12.87 -14.47
N ASP A 204 -3.17 -13.89 -15.18
CA ASP A 204 -1.88 -14.50 -14.84
C ASP A 204 -0.70 -13.64 -15.34
N ALA A 205 0.50 -14.06 -15.00
CA ALA A 205 1.72 -13.35 -15.40
C ALA A 205 1.95 -13.32 -16.94
N GLU A 206 1.26 -14.16 -17.68
CA GLU A 206 1.27 -14.24 -19.15
C GLU A 206 0.15 -13.39 -19.78
N GLY A 207 -0.73 -12.78 -18.97
CA GLY A 207 -1.82 -11.92 -19.42
C GLY A 207 -3.13 -12.67 -19.76
N ASN A 208 -3.25 -13.94 -19.39
CA ASN A 208 -4.49 -14.69 -19.60
C ASN A 208 -5.47 -14.44 -18.45
N ILE A 209 -6.76 -14.30 -18.76
CA ILE A 209 -7.82 -14.20 -17.74
C ILE A 209 -7.95 -15.56 -17.04
N ILE A 210 -7.72 -15.58 -15.73
CA ILE A 210 -7.78 -16.78 -14.90
C ILE A 210 -9.03 -16.82 -14.04
N GLY A 211 -9.50 -15.67 -13.53
CA GLY A 211 -10.65 -15.65 -12.64
C GLY A 211 -11.32 -14.28 -12.56
N HIS A 212 -12.37 -14.22 -11.72
CA HIS A 212 -13.17 -13.03 -11.55
C HIS A 212 -13.29 -12.60 -10.10
N VAL A 213 -13.26 -11.29 -9.88
CA VAL A 213 -13.52 -10.66 -8.59
C VAL A 213 -14.80 -9.84 -8.67
N LYS A 214 -15.77 -10.17 -7.84
CA LYS A 214 -16.94 -9.32 -7.62
C LYS A 214 -16.58 -8.26 -6.58
N ASN A 215 -17.00 -7.01 -6.78
CA ASN A 215 -16.70 -5.87 -5.90
C ASN A 215 -15.21 -5.70 -5.58
N PRO A 216 -14.31 -5.66 -6.58
CA PRO A 216 -12.88 -5.61 -6.33
C PRO A 216 -12.47 -4.30 -5.64
N VAL A 217 -11.54 -4.41 -4.70
CA VAL A 217 -10.81 -3.28 -4.14
C VAL A 217 -9.32 -3.50 -4.37
N TRP A 218 -8.82 -2.94 -5.46
CA TRP A 218 -7.41 -3.09 -5.83
C TRP A 218 -6.53 -2.15 -5.04
N LEU A 219 -5.43 -2.67 -4.52
CA LEU A 219 -4.37 -1.88 -3.89
C LEU A 219 -3.49 -1.27 -4.98
N ILE A 220 -3.88 -0.10 -5.48
CA ILE A 220 -3.29 0.54 -6.66
C ILE A 220 -1.88 1.09 -6.38
N ASN A 221 -1.54 1.29 -5.11
CA ASN A 221 -0.23 1.76 -4.65
C ASN A 221 -0.03 1.33 -3.19
N GLN A 222 1.21 1.33 -2.72
CA GLN A 222 1.55 1.15 -1.31
C GLN A 222 0.96 2.24 -0.39
N SER A 223 0.16 3.16 -0.92
CA SER A 223 -0.49 4.25 -0.20
C SER A 223 -1.46 3.82 0.90
N TYR A 224 -1.86 2.55 0.93
CA TYR A 224 -2.68 2.02 2.02
C TYR A 224 -1.88 1.59 3.26
N TYR A 225 -0.56 1.52 3.15
CA TYR A 225 0.33 1.12 4.23
C TYR A 225 1.27 2.27 4.58
N TRP A 226 0.93 3.00 5.62
CA TRP A 226 1.78 4.06 6.14
C TRP A 226 2.70 3.48 7.21
N GLU A 227 4.00 3.46 6.94
CA GLU A 227 5.00 3.15 7.95
C GLU A 227 5.53 4.44 8.55
N PRO A 228 5.55 4.60 9.90
CA PRO A 228 6.20 5.73 10.51
C PRO A 228 7.70 5.67 10.21
N CYS A 229 8.19 6.59 9.40
CA CYS A 229 9.60 6.67 9.04
C CYS A 229 10.39 7.65 9.93
N PHE A 230 9.71 8.63 10.51
CA PHE A 230 10.31 9.68 11.31
C PHE A 230 9.27 10.32 12.22
N ASN A 231 9.59 10.49 13.49
CA ASN A 231 8.76 11.22 14.45
C ASN A 231 9.40 12.56 14.72
N TYR A 232 8.69 13.63 14.39
CA TYR A 232 9.07 14.99 14.70
C TYR A 232 8.06 15.60 15.67
N SER A 233 8.55 16.06 16.81
CA SER A 233 7.73 16.77 17.80
C SER A 233 8.16 18.23 17.83
N SER A 234 7.27 19.13 17.47
CA SER A 234 7.46 20.58 17.56
C SER A 234 6.27 21.23 18.22
N ALA A 235 6.53 22.21 19.06
CA ALA A 235 5.49 23.05 19.68
C ALA A 235 4.89 24.04 18.66
N SER A 236 5.65 24.38 17.60
CA SER A 236 5.24 25.30 16.55
C SER A 236 4.87 24.55 15.27
N PRO A 237 3.96 25.10 14.47
CA PRO A 237 3.61 24.54 13.16
C PRO A 237 4.85 24.44 12.26
N ALA A 238 4.91 23.37 11.52
CA ALA A 238 6.00 23.10 10.61
C ALA A 238 5.47 22.99 9.17
N GLY A 239 6.23 23.53 8.24
CA GLY A 239 6.14 23.17 6.84
C GLY A 239 7.19 22.11 6.51
N PHE A 240 6.98 21.39 5.43
CA PHE A 240 7.98 20.43 4.95
C PHE A 240 8.00 20.37 3.43
N VAL A 241 9.15 20.02 2.87
CA VAL A 241 9.35 19.77 1.44
C VAL A 241 10.30 18.60 1.25
N PHE A 242 10.14 17.89 0.15
CA PHE A 242 10.99 16.75 -0.21
C PHE A 242 11.98 17.13 -1.31
N ASP A 243 13.26 16.88 -1.06
CA ASP A 243 14.33 16.89 -2.05
C ASP A 243 14.56 15.45 -2.52
N LYS A 244 13.92 15.11 -3.62
CA LYS A 244 14.02 13.76 -4.21
C LYS A 244 15.42 13.47 -4.74
N ARG A 245 16.08 14.50 -5.27
CA ARG A 245 17.41 14.39 -5.86
C ARG A 245 18.48 14.01 -4.83
N HIS A 246 18.40 14.59 -3.63
CA HIS A 246 19.36 14.33 -2.55
C HIS A 246 18.80 13.45 -1.43
N GLN A 247 17.61 12.88 -1.62
CA GLN A 247 16.95 11.99 -0.67
C GLN A 247 16.82 12.59 0.74
N LYS A 248 16.40 13.85 0.78
CA LYS A 248 16.26 14.63 2.01
C LYS A 248 14.83 15.15 2.16
N MET A 249 14.42 15.30 3.39
CA MET A 249 13.25 16.08 3.77
C MET A 249 13.71 17.29 4.56
N PHE A 250 13.27 18.45 4.14
CA PHE A 250 13.45 19.68 4.91
C PHE A 250 12.18 19.96 5.67
N ILE A 251 12.30 20.05 6.99
CA ILE A 251 11.23 20.43 7.91
C ILE A 251 11.63 21.78 8.49
N TYR A 252 10.75 22.73 8.45
CA TYR A 252 11.02 24.06 8.96
C TYR A 252 9.87 24.58 9.82
N ASN A 253 10.22 25.25 10.89
CA ASN A 253 9.36 25.87 11.86
C ASN A 253 9.75 27.33 12.07
N GLU A 254 9.31 27.95 13.15
CA GLU A 254 9.64 29.35 13.47
C GLU A 254 11.12 29.53 13.84
N ASP A 255 11.83 28.50 14.30
CA ASP A 255 13.15 28.61 14.92
C ASP A 255 14.29 28.02 14.09
N SER A 256 14.02 26.98 13.30
CA SER A 256 15.08 26.18 12.70
C SER A 256 14.67 25.44 11.44
N LEU A 257 15.68 25.10 10.63
CA LEU A 257 15.60 24.16 9.53
C LEU A 257 16.15 22.81 9.99
N ILE A 258 15.31 21.78 9.91
CA ILE A 258 15.70 20.40 10.16
C ILE A 258 15.84 19.69 8.82
N THR A 259 16.98 19.07 8.61
CA THR A 259 17.25 18.21 7.45
C THR A 259 17.22 16.76 7.91
N TYR A 260 16.33 15.98 7.36
CA TYR A 260 16.25 14.54 7.56
C TYR A 260 16.64 13.81 6.28
N ASN A 261 17.64 12.95 6.36
CA ASN A 261 18.03 12.06 5.28
C ASN A 261 17.31 10.71 5.47
N TRP A 262 16.40 10.37 4.59
CA TRP A 262 15.63 9.14 4.77
C TRP A 262 16.38 7.87 4.40
N TYR A 263 17.51 7.98 3.71
CA TYR A 263 18.38 6.84 3.45
C TYR A 263 19.22 6.46 4.68
N THR A 264 19.92 7.46 5.28
CA THR A 264 20.73 7.22 6.48
C THR A 264 19.91 7.25 7.78
N LYS A 265 18.67 7.72 7.74
CA LYS A 265 17.78 7.93 8.90
C LYS A 265 18.31 8.96 9.91
N GLU A 266 19.24 9.83 9.48
CA GLU A 266 19.84 10.85 10.33
C GLU A 266 19.13 12.19 10.14
N SER A 267 19.05 12.96 11.22
CA SER A 267 18.53 14.33 11.20
C SER A 267 19.52 15.31 11.78
N THR A 268 19.55 16.51 11.20
CA THR A 268 20.32 17.64 11.71
C THR A 268 19.44 18.88 11.77
N ALA A 269 19.55 19.67 12.84
CA ALA A 269 18.83 20.92 12.98
C ALA A 269 19.83 22.09 12.91
N LYS A 270 19.48 23.13 12.16
CA LYS A 270 20.25 24.37 12.07
C LYS A 270 19.33 25.55 12.39
N PRO A 271 19.71 26.43 13.31
CA PRO A 271 18.98 27.68 13.53
C PRO A 271 19.00 28.53 12.27
N TYR A 272 18.00 29.38 12.11
CA TYR A 272 18.00 30.35 11.03
C TYR A 272 19.02 31.47 11.29
N PHE A 273 19.53 32.02 10.20
CA PHE A 273 20.34 33.22 10.26
C PHE A 273 19.50 34.46 10.67
N ASN A 274 18.24 34.49 10.18
CA ASN A 274 17.26 35.53 10.50
C ASN A 274 15.85 34.87 10.65
N SER A 275 14.94 35.58 11.29
CA SER A 275 13.59 35.08 11.51
C SER A 275 12.81 34.93 10.20
N PRO A 276 11.87 33.95 10.10
CA PRO A 276 10.96 33.85 8.98
C PRO A 276 10.15 35.14 8.80
N THR A 277 10.02 35.57 7.55
CA THR A 277 9.27 36.78 7.18
C THR A 277 7.82 36.51 6.88
N ILE A 278 7.36 35.26 7.00
CA ILE A 278 6.04 34.78 6.59
C ILE A 278 5.42 33.89 7.68
N ASN A 279 4.10 33.90 7.78
CA ASN A 279 3.39 32.97 8.64
C ASN A 279 3.36 31.57 8.02
N LEU A 280 4.10 30.65 8.61
CA LEU A 280 4.25 29.29 8.08
C LEU A 280 3.00 28.40 8.27
N ARG A 281 2.00 28.84 9.04
CA ARG A 281 0.84 28.04 9.39
C ARG A 281 -0.17 27.90 8.25
N LEU A 282 -0.30 28.92 7.43
CA LEU A 282 -1.37 29.03 6.43
C LEU A 282 -0.85 29.02 4.99
N GLY A 283 0.45 28.90 4.82
CA GLY A 283 1.13 28.97 3.54
C GLY A 283 1.30 27.62 2.85
N MET A 284 1.74 27.72 1.62
CA MET A 284 2.18 26.61 0.80
C MET A 284 3.68 26.67 0.57
N ASN A 285 4.28 25.51 0.30
CA ASN A 285 5.72 25.38 0.20
C ASN A 285 6.11 24.63 -1.06
N PHE A 286 7.20 25.10 -1.69
CA PHE A 286 7.73 24.51 -2.91
C PHE A 286 9.26 24.48 -2.82
N LEU A 287 9.87 23.40 -3.25
CA LEU A 287 11.32 23.27 -3.32
C LEU A 287 11.78 23.44 -4.77
N ASP A 288 12.75 24.32 -4.97
CA ASP A 288 13.58 24.34 -6.16
C ASP A 288 14.85 23.51 -5.89
N GLU A 289 14.84 22.26 -6.35
CA GLU A 289 15.95 21.32 -6.12
C GLU A 289 17.27 21.75 -6.79
N GLU A 290 17.23 22.61 -7.83
CA GLU A 290 18.43 23.10 -8.50
C GLU A 290 19.16 24.14 -7.66
N THR A 291 18.41 25.03 -7.02
CA THR A 291 18.98 26.13 -6.22
C THR A 291 18.98 25.83 -4.73
N SER A 292 18.38 24.71 -4.31
CA SER A 292 18.18 24.33 -2.90
C SER A 292 17.43 25.41 -2.11
N ASN A 293 16.46 26.04 -2.73
CA ASN A 293 15.62 27.06 -2.12
C ASN A 293 14.20 26.56 -1.89
N VAL A 294 13.67 26.80 -0.71
CA VAL A 294 12.25 26.62 -0.40
C VAL A 294 11.54 27.95 -0.59
N TYR A 295 10.51 27.96 -1.40
CA TYR A 295 9.61 29.10 -1.54
C TYR A 295 8.39 28.85 -0.68
N ALA A 296 8.17 29.72 0.28
CA ALA A 296 6.98 29.74 1.12
C ALA A 296 6.07 30.88 0.68
N TYR A 297 4.79 30.60 0.63
CA TYR A 297 3.79 31.49 0.09
C TYR A 297 2.59 31.59 1.03
N GLU A 298 2.17 32.82 1.33
CA GLU A 298 1.01 33.11 2.16
C GLU A 298 0.05 34.07 1.45
N LEU A 299 -1.24 33.74 1.46
CA LEU A 299 -2.27 34.59 0.83
C LEU A 299 -3.09 35.43 1.82
N THR A 300 -2.98 35.17 3.12
CA THR A 300 -3.99 35.71 4.04
C THR A 300 -3.82 37.17 4.37
N GLU A 301 -2.63 37.66 4.61
CA GLU A 301 -2.47 39.05 5.06
C GLU A 301 -1.48 39.90 4.24
N GLY A 302 -0.52 39.29 3.61
CA GLY A 302 0.56 40.02 2.98
C GLY A 302 0.80 39.71 1.51
N LYS A 303 0.20 38.67 0.97
CA LYS A 303 0.47 38.19 -0.39
C LYS A 303 1.97 38.02 -0.63
N MET A 304 2.63 37.50 0.43
CA MET A 304 4.07 37.45 0.49
C MET A 304 4.58 36.12 -0.07
N ILE A 305 5.67 36.21 -0.80
CA ILE A 305 6.48 35.06 -1.17
C ILE A 305 7.85 35.26 -0.54
N SER A 306 8.23 34.32 0.32
CA SER A 306 9.54 34.29 0.95
C SER A 306 10.34 33.09 0.47
N ARG A 307 11.64 33.25 0.44
CA ARG A 307 12.60 32.23 0.08
C ARG A 307 13.43 31.85 1.29
N LEU A 308 13.55 30.57 1.58
CA LEU A 308 14.50 30.00 2.52
C LEU A 308 15.60 29.30 1.75
N SER A 309 16.84 29.73 1.90
CA SER A 309 18.00 28.99 1.44
C SER A 309 18.25 27.80 2.38
N THR A 310 18.16 26.58 1.90
CA THR A 310 18.45 25.39 2.72
C THR A 310 19.94 25.22 2.99
N LEU A 311 20.79 25.94 2.30
CA LEU A 311 22.26 25.94 2.46
C LEU A 311 22.71 26.90 3.55
N THR A 312 22.23 28.16 3.51
CA THR A 312 22.61 29.21 4.44
C THR A 312 21.67 29.39 5.62
N THR A 313 20.50 28.77 5.58
CA THR A 313 19.39 28.91 6.55
C THR A 313 18.87 30.36 6.67
N GLU A 314 18.99 31.15 5.59
CA GLU A 314 18.58 32.54 5.52
C GLU A 314 17.21 32.67 4.85
N TRP A 315 16.33 33.48 5.46
CA TRP A 315 15.07 33.88 4.89
C TRP A 315 15.18 35.19 4.15
N GLU A 316 14.58 35.28 3.00
CA GLU A 316 14.50 36.51 2.19
C GLU A 316 13.04 36.68 1.74
N GLU A 317 12.51 37.87 1.91
CA GLU A 317 11.27 38.29 1.28
C GLU A 317 11.54 38.60 -0.20
N ILE A 318 10.86 37.82 -1.10
CA ILE A 318 11.04 38.04 -2.54
C ILE A 318 10.02 39.01 -3.06
N LYS A 319 8.78 38.89 -2.62
CA LYS A 319 7.69 39.71 -3.14
C LYS A 319 6.64 40.02 -2.10
N ASN A 320 6.31 41.30 -2.04
CA ASN A 320 5.09 41.82 -1.45
C ASN A 320 4.42 42.72 -2.47
N ASP A 321 3.36 42.26 -3.16
CA ASP A 321 2.64 43.06 -4.14
C ASP A 321 1.31 43.52 -3.57
N ALA A 322 1.32 44.72 -3.06
CA ALA A 322 0.14 45.39 -2.54
C ALA A 322 -0.95 45.61 -3.60
N SER A 323 -0.60 45.56 -4.88
CA SER A 323 -1.54 45.78 -6.02
C SER A 323 -2.26 44.53 -6.48
N ALA A 324 -1.81 43.33 -6.09
CA ALA A 324 -2.50 42.09 -6.45
C ALA A 324 -3.90 42.04 -5.80
N PRO A 325 -4.92 41.52 -6.48
CA PRO A 325 -6.26 41.46 -5.91
C PRO A 325 -6.22 40.72 -4.57
N TYR A 326 -6.81 41.32 -3.56
CA TYR A 326 -6.90 40.74 -2.22
C TYR A 326 -7.75 39.48 -2.25
N LEU A 327 -7.15 38.36 -1.94
CA LEU A 327 -7.83 37.10 -1.86
C LEU A 327 -7.70 36.59 -0.45
N TYR A 328 -8.76 36.78 0.29
CA TYR A 328 -8.89 36.18 1.60
C TYR A 328 -9.28 34.70 1.43
N ALA A 329 -8.28 33.91 1.04
CA ALA A 329 -8.49 32.50 0.84
C ALA A 329 -7.27 31.70 1.37
N HIS A 330 -7.52 30.52 1.88
CA HIS A 330 -6.56 29.56 2.39
C HIS A 330 -6.89 28.17 1.83
N HIS A 331 -6.10 27.14 2.14
CA HIS A 331 -6.29 25.77 1.63
C HIS A 331 -6.22 25.67 0.10
N HIS A 332 -5.26 26.35 -0.50
CA HIS A 332 -4.99 26.28 -1.93
C HIS A 332 -4.31 24.98 -2.31
N CYS A 333 -4.42 24.62 -3.59
CA CYS A 333 -3.56 23.64 -4.22
C CYS A 333 -2.43 24.36 -4.98
N GLY A 334 -1.20 23.90 -4.88
CA GLY A 334 -0.08 24.56 -5.55
C GLY A 334 0.92 23.59 -6.15
N PHE A 335 1.62 24.08 -7.16
CA PHE A 335 2.63 23.33 -7.88
C PHE A 335 3.76 24.26 -8.32
N TYR A 336 5.02 23.85 -8.12
CA TYR A 336 6.18 24.50 -8.68
C TYR A 336 6.58 23.85 -9.99
N HIS A 337 6.65 24.67 -11.06
CA HIS A 337 7.10 24.22 -12.38
C HIS A 337 8.59 24.55 -12.55
N PRO A 338 9.51 23.59 -12.35
CA PRO A 338 10.95 23.88 -12.28
C PRO A 338 11.52 24.44 -13.59
N ALA A 339 11.15 23.89 -14.74
CA ALA A 339 11.65 24.34 -16.04
C ALA A 339 11.21 25.75 -16.42
N LYS A 340 10.08 26.23 -15.88
CA LYS A 340 9.58 27.59 -16.12
C LYS A 340 9.84 28.55 -14.97
N LYS A 341 10.38 28.05 -13.84
CA LYS A 341 10.57 28.81 -12.59
C LYS A 341 9.28 29.52 -12.15
N LYS A 342 8.13 28.81 -12.21
CA LYS A 342 6.83 29.38 -11.88
C LYS A 342 6.17 28.64 -10.73
N LEU A 343 5.60 29.41 -9.80
CA LEU A 343 4.63 28.90 -8.83
C LEU A 343 3.23 29.00 -9.47
N LEU A 344 2.52 27.90 -9.44
CA LEU A 344 1.13 27.79 -9.92
C LEU A 344 0.26 27.48 -8.71
N ILE A 345 -0.81 28.26 -8.52
CA ILE A 345 -1.67 28.15 -7.35
C ILE A 345 -3.12 28.14 -7.84
N PHE A 346 -3.89 27.20 -7.34
CA PHE A 346 -5.27 27.03 -7.74
C PHE A 346 -6.21 26.90 -6.55
N GLY A 347 -7.38 27.52 -6.69
CA GLY A 347 -8.49 27.36 -5.78
C GLY A 347 -8.31 28.04 -4.44
N GLY A 348 -8.82 27.42 -3.42
CA GLY A 348 -8.80 27.88 -2.04
C GLY A 348 -10.21 28.09 -1.47
N TYR A 349 -10.25 28.35 -0.18
CA TYR A 349 -11.47 28.61 0.56
C TYR A 349 -11.27 29.83 1.45
N GLY A 350 -12.18 30.78 1.41
CA GLY A 350 -12.17 31.95 2.27
C GLY A 350 -13.49 32.69 2.23
N ASN A 351 -13.80 33.52 3.23
CA ASN A 351 -15.05 34.26 3.33
C ASN A 351 -16.30 33.40 3.11
N ARG A 352 -16.27 32.13 3.56
CA ARG A 352 -17.34 31.14 3.42
C ARG A 352 -17.66 30.74 1.96
N SER A 353 -16.72 30.93 1.06
CA SER A 353 -16.84 30.52 -0.35
C SER A 353 -15.57 29.84 -0.84
N TYR A 354 -15.73 29.01 -1.88
CA TYR A 354 -14.61 28.44 -2.62
C TYR A 354 -14.20 29.37 -3.75
N SER A 355 -12.91 29.36 -4.07
CA SER A 355 -12.33 30.08 -5.19
C SER A 355 -11.95 29.12 -6.30
N ASP A 356 -12.26 29.44 -7.54
CA ASP A 356 -11.83 28.76 -8.77
C ASP A 356 -10.62 29.43 -9.43
N MET A 357 -10.00 30.35 -8.72
CA MET A 357 -8.95 31.17 -9.26
C MET A 357 -7.68 30.38 -9.52
N PHE A 358 -7.03 30.70 -10.63
CA PHE A 358 -5.71 30.21 -11.01
C PHE A 358 -4.70 31.35 -11.05
N LEU A 359 -3.66 31.26 -10.25
CA LEU A 359 -2.57 32.21 -10.17
C LEU A 359 -1.27 31.59 -10.67
N SER A 360 -0.49 32.41 -11.35
CA SER A 360 0.88 32.06 -11.77
C SER A 360 1.82 33.17 -11.33
N TYR A 361 2.88 32.81 -10.65
CA TYR A 361 3.95 33.71 -10.26
C TYR A 361 5.28 33.26 -10.87
N ASP A 362 5.90 34.13 -11.66
CA ASP A 362 7.20 33.90 -12.28
C ASP A 362 8.31 34.40 -11.33
N ILE A 363 9.05 33.44 -10.76
CA ILE A 363 10.12 33.76 -9.80
C ILE A 363 11.25 34.56 -10.46
N GLY A 364 11.57 34.26 -11.72
CA GLY A 364 12.66 34.92 -12.45
C GLY A 364 12.34 36.37 -12.80
N LEU A 365 11.06 36.65 -13.07
CA LEU A 365 10.57 37.98 -13.44
C LEU A 365 9.99 38.76 -12.26
N ASN A 366 9.88 38.10 -11.11
CA ASN A 366 9.29 38.68 -9.89
C ASN A 366 7.87 39.24 -10.10
N ARG A 367 7.00 38.54 -10.85
CA ARG A 367 5.64 38.96 -11.20
C ARG A 367 4.67 37.82 -11.49
#